data_aca96b1c3dc37e21cc06eca7b5e6c01d
#
_entry.id   aca96b1c3dc37e21cc06eca7b5e6c01d
#
_cell.length_a   1.000
_cell.length_b   1.000
_cell.length_c   1.000
_cell.angle_alpha   90.00
_cell.angle_beta   90.00
_cell.angle_gamma   90.00
#
_symmetry.space_group_name_H-M   'P 1'
#
loop_
_entity.id
_entity.type
_entity.pdbx_description
1 polymer ?
#
loop_
_entity_poly.entity_id
_entity_poly.type
_entity_poly.pdbx_seq_one_letter_code
_entity_poly.pdbx_strand_id
1 'polypeptide(L)'
;MPSPRFPIPQGTLDMLILQILSLEPAHGYGIAQRLEQISKSVVQVNQGSLYPALHRLEQRGWLKADWKESETGREAKFYSLTRSGHKQLRSEKHSWDRLTGAVRLIFDERPAQ
;
A
#
# COMPACT_ATOMS: atom_id res chain seq x y z
N MET A 1 18.01 -9.68 -16.61
CA MET A 1 18.34 -9.14 -15.28
C MET A 1 17.12 -8.53 -14.64
N PRO A 2 16.83 -8.89 -13.41
CA PRO A 2 15.72 -8.22 -12.75
C PRO A 2 16.06 -6.76 -12.51
N SER A 3 15.06 -5.89 -12.66
CA SER A 3 15.20 -4.48 -12.32
C SER A 3 15.55 -4.32 -10.85
N PRO A 4 16.37 -3.32 -10.48
CA PRO A 4 16.60 -3.02 -9.08
C PRO A 4 15.27 -2.74 -8.38
N ARG A 5 15.10 -3.29 -7.19
CA ARG A 5 13.90 -3.02 -6.41
C ARG A 5 14.00 -1.64 -5.77
N PHE A 6 12.94 -0.88 -5.88
CA PHE A 6 12.84 0.37 -5.12
C PHE A 6 12.63 0.03 -3.66
N PRO A 7 13.47 0.56 -2.75
CA PRO A 7 13.19 0.43 -1.34
C PRO A 7 11.97 1.29 -1.00
N ILE A 8 10.92 0.65 -0.50
CA ILE A 8 9.70 1.36 -0.13
C ILE A 8 9.67 1.49 1.39
N PRO A 9 9.67 2.73 1.92
CA PRO A 9 9.56 2.92 3.35
C PRO A 9 8.28 2.29 3.91
N GLN A 10 8.35 1.82 5.15
CA GLN A 10 7.23 1.13 5.79
C GLN A 10 5.94 1.95 5.75
N GLY A 11 6.00 3.24 6.05
CA GLY A 11 4.81 4.09 6.03
C GLY A 11 4.22 4.24 4.64
N THR A 12 5.06 4.29 3.61
CA THR A 12 4.60 4.34 2.22
C THR A 12 3.91 3.04 1.84
N LEU A 13 4.48 1.90 2.20
CA LEU A 13 3.85 0.60 1.94
C LEU A 13 2.48 0.52 2.61
N ASP A 14 2.39 0.94 3.87
CA ASP A 14 1.12 0.92 4.60
C ASP A 14 0.05 1.75 3.88
N MET A 15 0.40 2.94 3.41
CA MET A 15 -0.51 3.79 2.64
C MET A 15 -0.98 3.11 1.35
N LEU A 16 -0.06 2.47 0.64
CA LEU A 16 -0.39 1.79 -0.62
C LEU A 16 -1.31 0.58 -0.39
N ILE A 17 -1.12 -0.16 0.69
CA ILE A 17 -2.02 -1.25 1.06
C ILE A 17 -3.43 -0.70 1.33
N LEU A 18 -3.53 0.38 2.10
CA LEU A 18 -4.82 1.00 2.36
C LEU A 18 -5.50 1.42 1.06
N GLN A 19 -4.75 1.99 0.13
CA GLN A 19 -5.30 2.41 -1.16
C GLN A 19 -5.84 1.23 -1.96
N ILE A 20 -5.09 0.14 -2.04
CA ILE A 20 -5.55 -1.05 -2.77
C ILE A 20 -6.85 -1.58 -2.16
N LEU A 21 -6.90 -1.66 -0.83
CA LEU A 21 -8.09 -2.18 -0.16
C LEU A 21 -9.26 -1.21 -0.17
N SER A 22 -9.05 0.06 -0.51
CA SER A 22 -10.16 0.99 -0.74
C SER A 22 -10.90 0.69 -2.04
N LEU A 23 -10.25 -0.02 -2.96
CA LEU A 23 -10.85 -0.37 -4.26
C LEU A 23 -11.73 -1.61 -4.13
N GLU A 24 -11.23 -2.64 -3.43
CA GLU A 24 -11.98 -3.86 -3.14
C GLU A 24 -11.25 -4.68 -2.09
N PRO A 25 -11.96 -5.56 -1.37
CA PRO A 25 -11.30 -6.50 -0.46
C PRO A 25 -10.37 -7.44 -1.21
N ALA A 26 -9.27 -7.84 -0.58
CA ALA A 26 -8.29 -8.72 -1.21
C ALA A 26 -7.48 -9.47 -0.15
N HIS A 27 -6.98 -10.65 -0.53
CA HIS A 27 -5.99 -11.37 0.28
C HIS A 27 -4.58 -10.85 -0.03
N GLY A 28 -3.59 -11.24 0.80
CA GLY A 28 -2.23 -10.70 0.70
C GLY A 28 -1.62 -10.82 -0.70
N TYR A 29 -1.70 -12.01 -1.29
CA TYR A 29 -1.17 -12.21 -2.64
C TYR A 29 -1.84 -11.28 -3.65
N GLY A 30 -3.15 -11.12 -3.56
CA GLY A 30 -3.91 -10.24 -4.44
C GLY A 30 -3.50 -8.77 -4.27
N ILE A 31 -3.23 -8.35 -3.05
CA ILE A 31 -2.75 -6.97 -2.79
C ILE A 31 -1.42 -6.74 -3.49
N ALA A 32 -0.45 -7.64 -3.30
CA ALA A 32 0.86 -7.52 -3.92
C ALA A 32 0.77 -7.51 -5.45
N GLN A 33 -0.07 -8.37 -6.00
CA GLN A 33 -0.28 -8.48 -7.43
C GLN A 33 -0.87 -7.20 -8.01
N ARG A 34 -1.87 -6.61 -7.33
CA ARG A 34 -2.49 -5.35 -7.78
C ARG A 34 -1.51 -4.19 -7.71
N LEU A 35 -0.70 -4.11 -6.66
CA LEU A 35 0.33 -3.08 -6.56
C LEU A 35 1.30 -3.16 -7.74
N GLU A 36 1.74 -4.36 -8.07
CA GLU A 36 2.65 -4.56 -9.20
C GLU A 36 1.99 -4.19 -10.53
N GLN A 37 0.77 -4.65 -10.76
CA GLN A 37 0.03 -4.37 -11.98
C GLN A 37 -0.21 -2.87 -12.19
N ILE A 38 -0.76 -2.20 -11.18
CA ILE A 38 -1.13 -0.78 -11.29
C ILE A 38 0.12 0.09 -11.46
N SER A 39 1.20 -0.24 -10.76
CA SER A 39 2.45 0.53 -10.84
C SER A 39 3.33 0.14 -12.03
N LYS A 40 2.87 -0.74 -12.89
CA LYS A 40 3.64 -1.25 -14.03
C LYS A 40 4.97 -1.83 -13.58
N SER A 41 4.91 -2.67 -12.55
CA SER A 41 6.03 -3.40 -11.94
C SER A 41 7.05 -2.53 -11.21
N VAL A 42 6.79 -1.23 -11.04
CA VAL A 42 7.68 -0.38 -10.25
C VAL A 42 7.58 -0.73 -8.76
N VAL A 43 6.37 -0.95 -8.26
CA VAL A 43 6.16 -1.34 -6.86
C VAL A 43 6.05 -2.86 -6.77
N GLN A 44 7.07 -3.49 -6.21
CA GLN A 44 7.11 -4.92 -5.99
C GLN A 44 7.31 -5.16 -4.50
N VAL A 45 6.40 -5.92 -3.89
CA VAL A 45 6.40 -6.13 -2.46
C VAL A 45 6.57 -7.62 -2.17
N ASN A 46 7.56 -7.95 -1.35
CA ASN A 46 7.77 -9.34 -0.94
C ASN A 46 6.92 -9.66 0.29
N GLN A 47 6.74 -10.96 0.54
CA GLN A 47 5.92 -11.44 1.65
C GLN A 47 6.50 -11.04 3.01
N GLY A 48 7.83 -10.94 3.11
CA GLY A 48 8.50 -10.54 4.34
C GLY A 48 8.15 -9.14 4.81
N SER A 49 7.77 -8.25 3.88
CA SER A 49 7.32 -6.89 4.21
C SER A 49 5.80 -6.78 4.26
N LEU A 50 5.11 -7.51 3.38
CA LEU A 50 3.66 -7.40 3.22
C LEU A 50 2.89 -7.90 4.44
N TYR A 51 3.17 -9.13 4.89
CA TYR A 51 2.37 -9.73 5.96
C TYR A 51 2.55 -9.02 7.30
N PRO A 52 3.76 -8.60 7.70
CA PRO A 52 3.88 -7.77 8.89
C PRO A 52 3.13 -6.44 8.78
N ALA A 53 3.09 -5.83 7.58
CA ALA A 53 2.34 -4.60 7.37
C ALA A 53 0.84 -4.83 7.54
N LEU A 54 0.30 -5.89 6.95
CA LEU A 54 -1.11 -6.25 7.12
C LEU A 54 -1.46 -6.47 8.58
N HIS A 55 -0.59 -7.15 9.32
CA HIS A 55 -0.79 -7.41 10.74
C HIS A 55 -0.84 -6.10 11.54
N ARG A 56 0.09 -5.17 11.29
CA ARG A 56 0.11 -3.87 11.96
C ARG A 56 -1.17 -3.09 11.71
N LEU A 57 -1.60 -3.05 10.46
CA LEU A 57 -2.78 -2.28 10.06
C LEU A 57 -4.05 -2.87 10.66
N GLU A 58 -4.13 -4.19 10.72
CA GLU A 58 -5.24 -4.88 11.37
C GLU A 58 -5.27 -4.58 12.87
N GLN A 59 -4.12 -4.62 13.53
CA GLN A 59 -4.02 -4.33 14.96
C GLN A 59 -4.42 -2.88 15.28
N ARG A 60 -4.15 -1.96 14.38
CA ARG A 60 -4.55 -0.55 14.55
C ARG A 60 -6.03 -0.32 14.28
N GLY A 61 -6.75 -1.35 13.86
CA GLY A 61 -8.17 -1.24 13.58
C GLY A 61 -8.49 -0.60 12.24
N TRP A 62 -7.50 -0.47 11.36
CA TRP A 62 -7.71 0.10 10.02
C TRP A 62 -8.13 -0.94 9.00
N LEU A 63 -7.83 -2.21 9.26
CA LEU A 63 -8.27 -3.34 8.47
C LEU A 63 -9.07 -4.31 9.32
N LYS A 64 -10.02 -4.97 8.67
CA LYS A 64 -10.66 -6.16 9.21
C LYS A 64 -10.42 -7.30 8.23
N ALA A 65 -10.55 -8.53 8.71
CA ALA A 65 -10.26 -9.69 7.91
C ALA A 65 -11.34 -10.73 8.04
N ASP A 66 -11.62 -11.41 6.93
CA ASP A 66 -12.55 -12.54 6.87
C ASP A 66 -11.90 -13.66 6.09
N TRP A 67 -12.13 -14.89 6.55
CA TRP A 67 -11.69 -16.07 5.82
C TRP A 67 -12.77 -16.45 4.82
N LYS A 68 -12.40 -16.57 3.55
CA LYS A 68 -13.30 -17.02 2.52
C LYS A 68 -12.54 -17.69 1.37
N GLU A 69 -13.27 -18.39 0.53
CA GLU A 69 -12.70 -19.12 -0.58
C GLU A 69 -12.13 -18.16 -1.62
N SER A 70 -10.89 -18.40 -2.03
CA SER A 70 -10.24 -17.66 -3.08
C SER A 70 -10.58 -18.26 -4.45
N GLU A 71 -10.09 -17.62 -5.53
CA GLU A 71 -10.31 -18.06 -6.90
C GLU A 71 -9.81 -19.48 -7.15
N THR A 72 -8.79 -19.93 -6.40
CA THR A 72 -8.23 -21.28 -6.54
C THR A 72 -8.97 -22.33 -5.72
N GLY A 73 -10.05 -21.95 -5.02
CA GLY A 73 -10.79 -22.84 -4.17
C GLY A 73 -10.22 -23.04 -2.78
N ARG A 74 -9.12 -22.37 -2.46
CA ARG A 74 -8.51 -22.42 -1.13
C ARG A 74 -9.03 -21.30 -0.27
N GLU A 75 -9.17 -21.56 1.02
CA GLU A 75 -9.48 -20.50 1.96
C GLU A 75 -8.31 -19.54 2.09
N ALA A 76 -8.62 -18.25 2.05
CA ALA A 76 -7.66 -17.18 2.21
C ALA A 76 -8.23 -16.13 3.13
N LYS A 77 -7.33 -15.41 3.80
CA LYS A 77 -7.68 -14.31 4.67
C LYS A 77 -7.83 -13.05 3.81
N PHE A 78 -9.06 -12.58 3.66
CA PHE A 78 -9.36 -11.38 2.88
C PHE A 78 -9.44 -10.18 3.81
N TYR A 79 -8.77 -9.13 3.43
CA TYR A 79 -8.73 -7.87 4.17
C TYR A 79 -9.61 -6.84 3.51
N SER A 80 -10.19 -5.97 4.32
CA SER A 80 -10.95 -4.82 3.83
C SER A 80 -10.75 -3.66 4.79
N LEU A 81 -10.98 -2.43 4.31
CA LEU A 81 -10.86 -1.25 5.14
C LEU A 81 -12.03 -1.14 6.11
N THR A 82 -11.71 -0.76 7.34
CA THR A 82 -12.71 -0.30 8.29
C THR A 82 -13.02 1.17 8.01
N ARG A 83 -14.01 1.72 8.70
CA ARG A 83 -14.31 3.14 8.63
C ARG A 83 -13.10 3.98 9.02
N SER A 84 -12.40 3.60 10.11
CA SER A 84 -11.19 4.31 10.52
C SER A 84 -10.05 4.11 9.51
N GLY A 85 -10.00 2.98 8.82
CA GLY A 85 -9.03 2.75 7.73
C GLY A 85 -9.24 3.70 6.57
N HIS A 86 -10.49 3.95 6.17
CA HIS A 86 -10.79 4.94 5.14
C HIS A 86 -10.36 6.34 5.55
N LYS A 87 -10.63 6.70 6.81
CA LYS A 87 -10.22 7.99 7.35
C LYS A 87 -8.70 8.13 7.37
N GLN A 88 -8.01 7.07 7.79
CA GLN A 88 -6.54 7.06 7.82
C GLN A 88 -5.96 7.21 6.42
N LEU A 89 -6.55 6.54 5.43
CA LEU A 89 -6.11 6.66 4.04
C LEU A 89 -6.19 8.11 3.56
N ARG A 90 -7.30 8.79 3.82
CA ARG A 90 -7.45 10.19 3.41
C ARG A 90 -6.39 11.08 4.04
N SER A 91 -6.10 10.85 5.32
CA SER A 91 -5.07 11.61 6.03
C SER A 91 -3.68 11.36 5.42
N GLU A 92 -3.36 10.11 5.13
CA GLU A 92 -2.06 9.76 4.55
C GLU A 92 -1.89 10.29 3.14
N LYS A 93 -2.94 10.25 2.32
CA LYS A 93 -2.90 10.82 0.98
C LYS A 93 -2.68 12.33 1.02
N HIS A 94 -3.31 13.01 1.95
CA HIS A 94 -3.12 14.45 2.13
C HIS A 94 -1.66 14.77 2.50
N SER A 95 -1.10 14.04 3.45
CA SER A 95 0.29 14.23 3.86
C SER A 95 1.26 13.93 2.72
N TRP A 96 0.99 12.88 1.97
CA TRP A 96 1.77 12.50 0.80
C TRP A 96 1.77 13.60 -0.27
N ASP A 97 0.59 14.15 -0.58
CA ASP A 97 0.48 15.22 -1.56
C ASP A 97 1.24 16.47 -1.13
N ARG A 98 1.20 16.80 0.16
CA ARG A 98 1.96 17.92 0.68
C ARG A 98 3.47 17.70 0.57
N LEU A 99 3.93 16.50 0.93
CA LEU A 99 5.34 16.15 0.86
C LEU A 99 5.83 16.17 -0.60
N THR A 100 5.12 15.50 -1.49
CA THR A 100 5.54 15.42 -2.90
C THR A 100 5.48 16.79 -3.57
N GLY A 101 4.52 17.64 -3.21
CA GLY A 101 4.47 19.00 -3.68
C GLY A 101 5.70 19.81 -3.24
N ALA A 102 6.08 19.67 -1.98
CA ALA A 102 7.27 20.34 -1.45
C ALA A 102 8.55 19.82 -2.12
N VAL A 103 8.65 18.50 -2.32
CA VAL A 103 9.80 17.90 -3.01
C VAL A 103 9.94 18.45 -4.42
N ARG A 104 8.83 18.59 -5.14
CA ARG A 104 8.85 19.14 -6.50
C ARG A 104 9.34 20.58 -6.51
N LEU A 105 8.88 21.40 -5.57
CA LEU A 105 9.36 22.79 -5.44
C LEU A 105 10.87 22.84 -5.22
N ILE A 106 11.39 21.94 -4.38
CA ILE A 106 12.82 21.87 -4.10
C ILE A 106 13.59 21.44 -5.34
N PHE A 107 13.08 20.44 -6.07
CA PHE A 107 13.73 19.97 -7.30
C PHE A 107 13.71 21.02 -8.42
N ASP A 108 12.71 21.88 -8.44
CA ASP A 108 12.56 22.90 -9.49
C ASP A 108 13.40 24.16 -9.19
N GLU A 109 14.02 24.24 -8.00
CA GLU A 109 14.86 25.36 -7.64
C GLU A 109 16.12 25.37 -8.49
N ARG A 110 16.54 26.55 -8.90
CA ARG A 110 17.71 26.69 -9.77
C ARG A 110 18.96 26.99 -8.93
N PRO A 111 20.15 26.54 -9.42
CA PRO A 111 21.39 26.88 -8.74
C PRO A 111 21.56 28.38 -8.64
N ALA A 112 22.12 28.84 -7.53
CA ALA A 112 22.51 30.25 -7.37
C ALA A 112 23.66 30.56 -8.31
N GLN A 113 23.63 31.76 -8.90
CA GLN A 113 24.69 32.23 -9.80
C GLN A 113 25.71 33.07 -9.04
#